data_d772e67a9d5cbd86594ddf54ade214d8
#
_entry.id   d772e67a9d5cbd86594ddf54ade214d8
#
_cell.length_a   1.000
_cell.length_b   1.000
_cell.length_c   1.000
_cell.angle_alpha   90.00
_cell.angle_beta   90.00
_cell.angle_gamma   90.00
#
_symmetry.space_group_name_H-M   'P 1'
#
loop_
_entity.id
_entity.type
_entity.pdbx_description
1 polymer ?
#
loop_
_entity_poly.entity_id
_entity_poly.type
_entity_poly.pdbx_seq_one_letter_code
_entity_poly.pdbx_strand_id
1 'polypeptide(L)'
;MATANPTALFTTLPRTEFIQKNLGLVHSCAGRFTGRGIEYEELYSAGCLGLVKACDGFDPDRGVCFSTYAVPVILGEIKKLFRDGGTVKVSRSIKELGLKVTAERERLMKLTGTEPTVAQLAQNLGATPEQVAV
;
A
#
# COMPACT_ATOMS: atom_id res chain seq x y z
N MET A 1 -31.44 -8.92 17.30
CA MET A 1 -31.03 -8.84 17.52
C MET A 1 -30.10 -8.63 17.38
N ALA A 2 -30.21 -8.62 17.55
CA ALA A 2 -29.17 -8.17 17.68
C ALA A 2 -28.16 -8.45 16.82
N THR A 3 -27.75 -7.55 16.41
CA THR A 3 -26.61 -7.63 15.64
C THR A 3 -25.57 -8.37 16.34
N ALA A 4 -25.13 -9.37 15.72
CA ALA A 4 -24.12 -10.18 16.29
C ALA A 4 -22.89 -9.35 16.61
N ASN A 5 -22.48 -9.38 17.82
CA ASN A 5 -21.18 -8.90 18.22
C ASN A 5 -20.13 -9.67 17.43
N PRO A 6 -19.20 -9.02 16.71
CA PRO A 6 -18.17 -9.74 15.99
C PRO A 6 -17.36 -10.71 16.85
N THR A 7 -17.19 -10.40 18.13
CA THR A 7 -16.53 -11.29 19.06
C THR A 7 -17.33 -12.58 19.30
N ALA A 8 -18.65 -12.47 19.35
CA ALA A 8 -19.50 -13.65 19.46
C ALA A 8 -19.43 -14.53 18.22
N LEU A 9 -19.37 -13.92 17.04
CA LEU A 9 -19.20 -14.66 15.79
C LEU A 9 -17.87 -15.41 15.74
N PHE A 10 -16.84 -14.86 16.35
CA PHE A 10 -15.54 -15.51 16.42
C PHE A 10 -15.62 -16.90 17.06
N THR A 11 -16.49 -17.07 18.07
CA THR A 11 -16.64 -18.34 18.78
C THR A 11 -17.62 -19.30 18.11
N THR A 12 -18.45 -18.82 17.19
CA THR A 12 -19.52 -19.61 16.58
C THR A 12 -19.27 -20.02 15.13
N LEU A 13 -18.42 -19.28 14.40
CA LEU A 13 -18.18 -19.55 12.98
C LEU A 13 -16.88 -20.30 12.76
N PRO A 14 -16.80 -21.13 11.70
CA PRO A 14 -15.52 -21.65 11.25
C PRO A 14 -14.55 -20.51 10.95
N ARG A 15 -13.28 -20.77 11.15
CA ARG A 15 -12.22 -19.76 10.96
C ARG A 15 -12.29 -19.08 9.60
N THR A 16 -12.41 -19.86 8.53
CA THR A 16 -12.47 -19.32 7.16
C THR A 16 -13.66 -18.38 6.98
N GLU A 17 -14.82 -18.79 7.49
CA GLU A 17 -16.03 -17.99 7.37
C GLU A 17 -15.94 -16.70 8.18
N PHE A 18 -15.35 -16.77 9.35
CA PHE A 18 -15.13 -15.59 10.17
C PHE A 18 -14.19 -14.60 9.47
N ILE A 19 -13.12 -15.10 8.86
CA ILE A 19 -12.19 -14.27 8.09
C ILE A 19 -12.92 -13.58 6.94
N GLN A 20 -13.73 -14.32 6.18
CA GLN A 20 -14.49 -13.76 5.05
C GLN A 20 -15.44 -12.65 5.51
N LYS A 21 -16.07 -12.79 6.66
CA LYS A 21 -16.98 -11.78 7.16
C LYS A 21 -16.27 -10.50 7.62
N ASN A 22 -14.98 -10.57 7.84
CA ASN A 22 -14.19 -9.43 8.31
C ASN A 22 -13.29 -8.83 7.24
N LEU A 23 -13.41 -9.26 5.98
CA LEU A 23 -12.61 -8.70 4.89
C LEU A 23 -12.84 -7.21 4.70
N GLY A 24 -13.99 -6.68 5.11
CA GLY A 24 -14.23 -5.24 5.10
C GLY A 24 -13.21 -4.44 5.91
N LEU A 25 -12.70 -5.02 6.99
CA LEU A 25 -11.64 -4.38 7.77
C LEU A 25 -10.36 -4.22 6.94
N VAL A 26 -10.03 -5.23 6.14
CA VAL A 26 -8.86 -5.21 5.27
C VAL A 26 -9.01 -4.13 4.20
N HIS A 27 -10.17 -4.04 3.55
CA HIS A 27 -10.46 -3.00 2.56
C HIS A 27 -10.31 -1.60 3.16
N SER A 28 -10.87 -1.41 4.35
CA SER A 28 -10.78 -0.12 5.04
C SER A 28 -9.34 0.25 5.36
N CYS A 29 -8.56 -0.69 5.87
CA CYS A 29 -7.16 -0.44 6.21
C CYS A 29 -6.31 -0.21 4.96
N ALA A 30 -6.46 -1.05 3.93
CA ALA A 30 -5.70 -0.92 2.69
C ALA A 30 -5.99 0.41 1.99
N GLY A 31 -7.25 0.86 2.05
CA GLY A 31 -7.64 2.13 1.45
C GLY A 31 -6.88 3.34 1.99
N ARG A 32 -6.37 3.25 3.21
CA ARG A 32 -5.60 4.35 3.82
C ARG A 32 -4.22 4.54 3.19
N PHE A 33 -3.73 3.55 2.47
CA PHE A 33 -2.37 3.55 1.92
C PHE A 33 -2.33 3.65 0.41
N THR A 34 -3.46 3.84 -0.24
CA THR A 34 -3.51 4.00 -1.70
C THR A 34 -2.78 5.28 -2.12
N GLY A 35 -2.20 5.26 -3.30
CA GLY A 35 -1.50 6.42 -3.83
C GLY A 35 -0.08 6.61 -3.31
N ARG A 36 0.46 5.64 -2.58
CA ARG A 36 1.80 5.73 -1.98
C ARG A 36 2.83 4.84 -2.66
N GLY A 37 2.54 4.36 -3.86
CA GLY A 37 3.51 3.61 -4.65
C GLY A 37 3.41 2.09 -4.55
N ILE A 38 2.46 1.57 -3.78
CA ILE A 38 2.17 0.13 -3.71
C ILE A 38 0.80 -0.12 -4.31
N GLU A 39 0.69 -1.15 -5.14
CA GLU A 39 -0.58 -1.53 -5.74
C GLU A 39 -1.59 -1.94 -4.68
N TYR A 40 -2.86 -1.61 -4.90
CA TYR A 40 -3.91 -1.95 -3.95
C TYR A 40 -3.96 -3.45 -3.65
N GLU A 41 -3.75 -4.29 -4.68
CA GLU A 41 -3.77 -5.73 -4.50
C GLU A 41 -2.70 -6.21 -3.52
N GLU A 42 -1.53 -5.61 -3.53
CA GLU A 42 -0.48 -5.91 -2.57
C GLU A 42 -0.85 -5.46 -1.17
N LEU A 43 -1.42 -4.25 -1.06
CA LEU A 43 -1.90 -3.73 0.21
C LEU A 43 -2.98 -4.65 0.80
N TYR A 44 -3.90 -5.08 -0.05
CA TYR A 44 -4.98 -5.96 0.35
C TYR A 44 -4.46 -7.33 0.80
N SER A 45 -3.52 -7.90 0.05
CA SER A 45 -2.92 -9.20 0.40
C SER A 45 -2.20 -9.14 1.74
N ALA A 46 -1.43 -8.08 1.98
CA ALA A 46 -0.76 -7.90 3.27
C ALA A 46 -1.76 -7.73 4.39
N GLY A 47 -2.84 -6.98 4.14
CA GLY A 47 -3.92 -6.81 5.11
C GLY A 47 -4.62 -8.12 5.42
N CYS A 48 -4.84 -8.98 4.43
CA CYS A 48 -5.42 -10.30 4.64
C CYS A 48 -4.53 -11.17 5.55
N LEU A 49 -3.21 -11.10 5.34
CA LEU A 49 -2.28 -11.80 6.24
C LEU A 49 -2.43 -11.28 7.67
N GLY A 50 -2.55 -9.97 7.84
CA GLY A 50 -2.79 -9.37 9.15
C GLY A 50 -4.09 -9.85 9.78
N LEU A 51 -5.15 -9.95 8.97
CA LEU A 51 -6.43 -10.44 9.44
C LEU A 51 -6.33 -11.91 9.93
N VAL A 52 -5.63 -12.75 9.17
CA VAL A 52 -5.40 -14.15 9.56
C VAL A 52 -4.62 -14.21 10.87
N LYS A 53 -3.57 -13.42 11.02
CA LYS A 53 -2.78 -13.36 12.25
C LYS A 53 -3.64 -12.88 13.42
N ALA A 54 -4.52 -11.90 13.17
CA ALA A 54 -5.42 -11.42 14.21
C ALA A 54 -6.40 -12.49 14.66
N CYS A 55 -6.94 -13.28 13.73
CA CYS A 55 -7.81 -14.39 14.06
C CYS A 55 -7.10 -15.43 14.92
N ASP A 56 -5.85 -15.70 14.59
CA ASP A 56 -5.07 -16.71 15.33
C ASP A 56 -4.66 -16.23 16.72
N GLY A 57 -4.47 -14.93 16.91
CA GLY A 57 -4.02 -14.37 18.17
C GLY A 57 -5.12 -13.76 19.04
N PHE A 58 -6.35 -13.69 18.55
CA PHE A 58 -7.42 -13.03 19.26
C PHE A 58 -7.94 -13.90 20.42
N ASP A 59 -8.09 -13.28 21.58
CA ASP A 59 -8.68 -13.90 22.76
C ASP A 59 -10.03 -13.24 23.03
N PRO A 60 -11.15 -13.93 22.74
CA PRO A 60 -12.48 -13.35 22.95
C PRO A 60 -12.78 -13.04 24.40
N ASP A 61 -12.04 -13.62 25.35
CA ASP A 61 -12.29 -13.42 26.78
C ASP A 61 -11.67 -12.13 27.32
N ARG A 62 -10.94 -11.38 26.52
CA ARG A 62 -10.30 -10.14 26.99
C ARG A 62 -11.20 -8.92 27.01
N GLY A 63 -12.45 -9.06 26.58
CA GLY A 63 -13.42 -7.97 26.67
C GLY A 63 -13.28 -6.88 25.62
N VAL A 64 -12.45 -7.05 24.58
CA VAL A 64 -12.34 -6.12 23.47
C VAL A 64 -12.98 -6.71 22.22
N CYS A 65 -13.49 -5.85 21.35
CA CYS A 65 -14.05 -6.30 20.08
C CYS A 65 -12.93 -6.80 19.17
N PHE A 66 -13.25 -7.77 18.33
CA PHE A 66 -12.29 -8.28 17.36
C PHE A 66 -11.70 -7.17 16.48
N SER A 67 -12.54 -6.26 15.98
CA SER A 67 -12.07 -5.16 15.14
C SER A 67 -11.04 -4.28 15.85
N THR A 68 -11.25 -4.01 17.13
CA THR A 68 -10.31 -3.22 17.92
C THR A 68 -8.94 -3.88 18.01
N TYR A 69 -8.92 -5.21 18.11
CA TYR A 69 -7.68 -5.97 18.11
C TYR A 69 -7.09 -6.11 16.71
N ALA A 70 -7.93 -6.36 15.71
CA ALA A 70 -7.50 -6.73 14.38
C ALA A 70 -6.92 -5.54 13.58
N VAL A 71 -7.50 -4.36 13.70
CA VAL A 71 -7.08 -3.20 12.90
C VAL A 71 -5.60 -2.88 13.08
N PRO A 72 -5.04 -2.79 14.30
CA PRO A 72 -3.61 -2.57 14.45
C PRO A 72 -2.74 -3.68 13.85
N VAL A 73 -3.20 -4.93 13.93
CA VAL A 73 -2.46 -6.07 13.34
C VAL A 73 -2.46 -5.97 11.82
N ILE A 74 -3.61 -5.68 11.22
CA ILE A 74 -3.75 -5.50 9.77
C ILE A 74 -2.87 -4.33 9.30
N LEU A 75 -2.96 -3.19 9.95
CA LEU A 75 -2.15 -2.02 9.62
C LEU A 75 -0.65 -2.32 9.74
N GLY A 76 -0.27 -3.08 10.76
CA GLY A 76 1.13 -3.48 10.95
C GLY A 76 1.68 -4.28 9.78
N GLU A 77 0.89 -5.23 9.24
CA GLU A 77 1.31 -6.02 8.09
C GLU A 77 1.40 -5.18 6.83
N ILE A 78 0.46 -4.26 6.61
CA ILE A 78 0.52 -3.35 5.47
C ILE A 78 1.74 -2.44 5.57
N LYS A 79 2.02 -1.90 6.74
CA LYS A 79 3.17 -1.01 6.96
C LYS A 79 4.51 -1.70 6.70
N LYS A 80 4.58 -3.01 6.88
CA LYS A 80 5.80 -3.76 6.54
C LYS A 80 6.19 -3.63 5.08
N LEU A 81 5.21 -3.53 4.18
CA LEU A 81 5.49 -3.34 2.75
C LEU A 81 6.31 -2.08 2.50
N PHE A 82 6.07 -1.04 3.29
CA PHE A 82 6.78 0.23 3.17
C PHE A 82 8.16 0.20 3.85
N ARG A 83 8.32 -0.63 4.89
CA ARG A 83 9.58 -0.74 5.63
C ARG A 83 10.60 -1.67 4.99
N ASP A 84 10.12 -2.74 4.34
CA ASP A 84 10.98 -3.86 3.94
C ASP A 84 11.74 -3.61 2.64
N GLY A 85 11.86 -2.38 2.22
CA GLY A 85 12.89 -1.96 1.29
C GLY A 85 12.53 -1.98 -0.19
N GLY A 86 11.64 -2.82 -0.63
CA GLY A 86 11.27 -2.90 -2.04
C GLY A 86 10.69 -1.59 -2.57
N THR A 87 9.68 -1.09 -1.89
CA THR A 87 9.01 0.16 -2.26
C THR A 87 9.90 1.38 -2.01
N VAL A 88 10.65 1.38 -0.90
CA VAL A 88 11.57 2.47 -0.59
C VAL A 88 12.64 2.56 -1.67
N LYS A 89 13.17 1.43 -2.14
CA LYS A 89 14.16 1.37 -3.20
C LYS A 89 13.61 1.92 -4.52
N VAL A 90 12.40 1.54 -4.89
CA VAL A 90 11.72 2.05 -6.09
C VAL A 90 11.47 3.55 -5.95
N SER A 91 11.03 4.01 -4.79
CA SER A 91 10.82 5.43 -4.53
C SER A 91 12.09 6.26 -4.68
N ARG A 92 13.23 5.74 -4.21
CA ARG A 92 14.53 6.41 -4.40
C ARG A 92 14.88 6.51 -5.87
N SER A 93 14.72 5.43 -6.62
CA SER A 93 14.99 5.41 -8.06
C SER A 93 14.10 6.42 -8.80
N ILE A 94 12.82 6.51 -8.44
CA ILE A 94 11.90 7.47 -9.02
C ILE A 94 12.31 8.90 -8.67
N LYS A 95 12.69 9.16 -7.44
CA LYS A 95 13.15 10.49 -7.00
C LYS A 95 14.44 10.88 -7.72
N GLU A 96 15.38 9.97 -7.85
CA GLU A 96 16.63 10.23 -8.57
C GLU A 96 16.37 10.54 -10.04
N LEU A 97 15.48 9.78 -10.68
CA LEU A 97 15.09 10.03 -12.05
C LEU A 97 14.40 11.39 -12.18
N GLY A 98 13.51 11.74 -11.25
CA GLY A 98 12.84 13.04 -11.22
C GLY A 98 13.82 14.20 -11.17
N LEU A 99 14.86 14.10 -10.33
CA LEU A 99 15.90 15.12 -10.24
C LEU A 99 16.67 15.23 -11.56
N LYS A 100 17.00 14.11 -12.19
CA LYS A 100 17.68 14.08 -13.48
C LYS A 100 16.84 14.70 -14.57
N VAL A 101 15.55 14.41 -14.60
CA VAL A 101 14.60 14.97 -15.56
C VAL A 101 14.53 16.48 -15.41
N THR A 102 14.41 16.98 -14.19
CA THR A 102 14.33 18.41 -13.92
C THR A 102 15.61 19.13 -14.38
N ALA A 103 16.77 18.58 -14.03
CA ALA A 103 18.06 19.16 -14.42
C ALA A 103 18.23 19.18 -15.94
N GLU A 104 17.88 18.09 -16.62
CA GLU A 104 18.00 17.98 -18.07
C GLU A 104 17.05 18.93 -18.78
N ARG A 105 15.82 19.06 -18.27
CA ARG A 105 14.84 20.01 -18.79
C ARG A 105 15.36 21.44 -18.71
N GLU A 106 15.90 21.84 -17.57
CA GLU A 106 16.47 23.18 -17.39
C GLU A 106 17.65 23.41 -18.31
N ARG A 107 18.51 22.43 -18.47
CA ARG A 107 19.67 22.51 -19.35
C ARG A 107 19.24 22.73 -20.81
N LEU A 108 18.27 21.94 -21.29
CA LEU A 108 17.78 22.06 -22.65
C LEU A 108 17.04 23.36 -22.89
N MET A 109 16.28 23.84 -21.90
CA MET A 109 15.60 25.13 -22.03
C MET A 109 16.60 26.28 -22.18
N LYS A 110 17.70 26.24 -21.43
CA LYS A 110 18.75 27.27 -21.57
C LYS A 110 19.45 27.21 -22.92
N LEU A 111 19.64 26.00 -23.47
CA LEU A 111 20.33 25.83 -24.75
C LEU A 111 19.45 26.16 -25.95
N THR A 112 18.19 25.75 -25.92
CA THR A 112 17.30 25.84 -27.09
C THR A 112 16.23 26.92 -26.97
N GLY A 113 15.96 27.39 -25.76
CA GLY A 113 14.89 28.35 -25.49
C GLY A 113 13.49 27.79 -25.59
N THR A 114 13.35 26.48 -25.76
CA THR A 114 12.06 25.82 -25.89
C THR A 114 11.94 24.68 -24.89
N GLU A 115 10.70 24.38 -24.51
CA GLU A 115 10.41 23.26 -23.60
C GLU A 115 10.70 21.94 -24.31
N PRO A 116 11.56 21.06 -23.76
CA PRO A 116 11.82 19.76 -24.38
C PRO A 116 10.61 18.84 -24.24
N THR A 117 10.45 17.93 -25.20
CA THR A 117 9.40 16.92 -25.13
C THR A 117 9.82 15.80 -24.19
N VAL A 118 8.82 15.03 -23.72
CA VAL A 118 9.07 13.84 -22.90
C VAL A 118 9.99 12.86 -23.64
N ALA A 119 9.78 12.69 -24.95
CA ALA A 119 10.61 11.81 -25.76
C ALA A 119 12.07 12.25 -25.79
N GLN A 120 12.34 13.56 -25.92
CA GLN A 120 13.69 14.08 -25.89
C GLN A 120 14.38 13.85 -24.54
N LEU A 121 13.65 14.10 -23.44
CA LEU A 121 14.18 13.87 -22.10
C LEU A 121 14.48 12.39 -21.88
N ALA A 122 13.57 11.53 -22.28
CA ALA A 122 13.76 10.07 -22.13
C ALA A 122 14.98 9.60 -22.92
N GLN A 123 15.13 10.04 -24.16
CA GLN A 123 16.27 9.68 -24.99
C GLN A 123 17.59 10.12 -24.37
N ASN A 124 17.66 11.37 -23.91
CA ASN A 124 18.88 11.93 -23.33
C ASN A 124 19.28 11.27 -22.02
N LEU A 125 18.31 10.78 -21.25
CA LEU A 125 18.55 10.14 -19.95
C LEU A 125 18.64 8.63 -20.05
N GLY A 126 18.41 8.04 -21.22
CA GLY A 126 18.41 6.58 -21.37
C GLY A 126 17.23 5.92 -20.65
N ALA A 127 16.13 6.65 -20.47
CA ALA A 127 14.92 6.16 -19.82
C ALA A 127 13.79 6.00 -20.84
N THR A 128 12.70 5.35 -20.42
CA THR A 128 11.51 5.27 -21.28
C THR A 128 10.65 6.52 -21.09
N PRO A 129 9.83 6.91 -22.11
CA PRO A 129 8.91 8.03 -21.95
C PRO A 129 7.96 7.88 -20.75
N GLU A 130 7.53 6.65 -20.48
CA GLU A 130 6.66 6.38 -19.36
C GLU A 130 7.35 6.67 -18.01
N GLN A 131 8.64 6.35 -17.90
CA GLN A 131 9.40 6.65 -16.69
C GLN A 131 9.56 8.14 -16.45
N VAL A 132 9.76 8.90 -17.52
CA VAL A 132 9.93 10.36 -17.44
C VAL A 132 8.61 11.05 -17.11
N ALA A 133 7.50 10.54 -17.62
CA ALA A 133 6.18 11.13 -17.44
C ALA A 133 5.58 10.91 -16.05
N VAL A 134 6.12 10.01 -15.25
CA VAL A 134 5.60 9.70 -13.91
C VAL A 134 5.84 10.82 -12.89
#